data_d8419cb19ea295b0e47570b53764dd03
#
_entry.id   d8419cb19ea295b0e47570b53764dd03
#
_cell.length_a   1.000
_cell.length_b   1.000
_cell.length_c   1.000
_cell.angle_alpha   90.00
_cell.angle_beta   90.00
_cell.angle_gamma   90.00
#
_symmetry.space_group_name_H-M   'P 1'
#
loop_
_entity.id
_entity.type
_entity.pdbx_description
1 polymer ?
#
loop_
_entity_poly.entity_id
_entity_poly.type
_entity_poly.pdbx_seq_one_letter_code
_entity_poly.pdbx_strand_id
1 'polypeptide(L)'
;MTPENSKRNQQWTALFEVVICCGFPTQLLFVGILAMLGIASTDTSGTLSISYIFLLSISDTILLLFLIFYFLRQRQENPVEIFLGRRQFRGEFLFGLMLTPLILGITLTSATLLHHLWPTLRNVPENPFTALLTSPMNVALFTTAAVIAGGIREELQRAFILLRFDQHLGGAKVGLVIFSLVFGLGHALQGWDAAIITALLGALWGSIYLLRRSVISTIVSHTSFNIVEILLFLTGVSNSSS
;
A
#
# COMPACT_ATOMS: atom_id res chain seq x y z
N MET A 1 36.93 0.02 14.59
CA MET A 1 35.71 -0.81 14.47
C MET A 1 36.05 -1.94 13.51
N THR A 2 35.81 -3.19 13.85
CA THR A 2 36.09 -4.30 12.92
C THR A 2 35.10 -4.26 11.73
N PRO A 3 35.50 -4.75 10.55
CA PRO A 3 34.59 -4.78 9.38
C PRO A 3 33.28 -5.50 9.68
N GLU A 4 33.30 -6.53 10.50
CA GLU A 4 32.12 -7.31 10.90
C GLU A 4 31.15 -6.50 11.78
N ASN A 5 31.68 -5.71 12.73
CA ASN A 5 30.88 -4.81 13.56
C ASN A 5 30.22 -3.70 12.72
N SER A 6 30.92 -3.20 11.71
CA SER A 6 30.39 -2.19 10.78
C SER A 6 29.21 -2.76 9.97
N LYS A 7 29.34 -3.97 9.41
CA LYS A 7 28.29 -4.65 8.67
C LYS A 7 27.06 -4.91 9.54
N ARG A 8 27.26 -5.42 10.75
CA ARG A 8 26.18 -5.68 11.71
C ARG A 8 25.42 -4.40 12.07
N ASN A 9 26.12 -3.29 12.30
CA ASN A 9 25.48 -2.02 12.58
C ASN A 9 24.63 -1.52 11.40
N GLN A 10 25.11 -1.69 10.16
CA GLN A 10 24.32 -1.33 8.96
C GLN A 10 23.06 -2.18 8.83
N GLN A 11 23.12 -3.46 9.17
CA GLN A 11 21.94 -4.35 9.17
C GLN A 11 20.91 -3.92 10.22
N TRP A 12 21.34 -3.62 11.46
CA TRP A 12 20.43 -3.13 12.50
C TRP A 12 19.79 -1.80 12.15
N THR A 13 20.56 -0.87 11.58
CA THR A 13 20.00 0.41 11.11
C THR A 13 19.00 0.21 9.99
N ALA A 14 19.29 -0.66 9.01
CA ALA A 14 18.36 -0.95 7.91
C ALA A 14 17.09 -1.64 8.43
N LEU A 15 17.23 -2.56 9.39
CA LEU A 15 16.05 -3.21 10.02
C LEU A 15 15.19 -2.19 10.75
N PHE A 16 15.81 -1.27 11.52
CA PHE A 16 15.10 -0.18 12.18
C PHE A 16 14.35 0.70 11.17
N GLU A 17 15.00 1.11 10.07
CA GLU A 17 14.38 1.90 9.00
C GLU A 17 13.18 1.17 8.38
N VAL A 18 13.31 -0.14 8.11
CA VAL A 18 12.22 -0.98 7.58
C VAL A 18 11.07 -1.06 8.59
N VAL A 19 11.33 -1.33 9.87
CA VAL A 19 10.29 -1.44 10.90
C VAL A 19 9.54 -0.12 11.06
N ILE A 20 10.25 1.01 11.13
CA ILE A 20 9.60 2.33 11.27
C ILE A 20 8.81 2.69 10.00
N CYS A 21 9.34 2.38 8.82
CA CYS A 21 8.70 2.70 7.54
C CYS A 21 7.75 1.61 7.02
N CYS A 22 7.47 0.54 7.78
CA CYS A 22 6.49 -0.47 7.34
C CYS A 22 5.03 0.01 7.44
N GLY A 23 4.78 1.18 8.02
CA GLY A 23 3.47 1.82 8.14
C GLY A 23 2.78 1.54 9.48
N PHE A 24 2.93 0.37 10.09
CA PHE A 24 2.27 0.04 11.35
C PHE A 24 2.63 0.99 12.52
N PRO A 25 3.91 1.29 12.80
CA PRO A 25 4.25 2.18 13.91
C PRO A 25 3.73 3.59 13.73
N THR A 26 3.79 4.13 12.52
CA THR A 26 3.33 5.48 12.21
C THR A 26 1.80 5.58 12.26
N GLN A 27 1.08 4.57 11.76
CA GLN A 27 -0.37 4.49 11.89
C GLN A 27 -0.80 4.39 13.35
N LEU A 28 -0.17 3.52 14.16
CA LEU A 28 -0.48 3.40 15.60
C LEU A 28 -0.23 4.71 16.35
N LEU A 29 0.81 5.45 15.99
CA LEU A 29 1.05 6.78 16.54
C LEU A 29 -0.14 7.71 16.26
N PHE A 30 -0.61 7.78 15.02
CA PHE A 30 -1.74 8.65 14.67
C PHE A 30 -3.07 8.15 15.23
N VAL A 31 -3.29 6.85 15.33
CA VAL A 31 -4.45 6.29 16.07
C VAL A 31 -4.45 6.81 17.51
N GLY A 32 -3.30 6.79 18.19
CA GLY A 32 -3.17 7.35 19.53
C GLY A 32 -3.39 8.87 19.58
N ILE A 33 -2.84 9.63 18.66
CA ILE A 33 -3.02 11.08 18.58
C ILE A 33 -4.50 11.44 18.33
N LEU A 34 -5.16 10.80 17.37
CA LEU A 34 -6.56 11.05 17.05
C LEU A 34 -7.47 10.69 18.25
N ALA A 35 -7.16 9.60 18.96
CA ALA A 35 -7.87 9.23 20.19
C ALA A 35 -7.71 10.29 21.29
N MET A 36 -6.50 10.82 21.49
CA MET A 36 -6.25 11.90 22.48
C MET A 36 -6.96 13.21 22.10
N LEU A 37 -7.18 13.47 20.81
CA LEU A 37 -7.93 14.62 20.31
C LEU A 37 -9.44 14.38 20.32
N GLY A 38 -9.92 13.22 20.79
CA GLY A 38 -11.34 12.89 20.85
C GLY A 38 -11.97 12.59 19.49
N ILE A 39 -11.16 12.33 18.46
CA ILE A 39 -11.65 12.00 17.11
C ILE A 39 -11.90 10.50 17.05
N ALA A 40 -13.18 10.11 17.06
CA ALA A 40 -13.61 8.72 17.06
C ALA A 40 -13.41 8.06 15.69
N SER A 41 -13.02 6.77 15.70
CA SER A 41 -12.87 5.95 14.50
C SER A 41 -14.21 5.57 13.85
N THR A 42 -15.29 5.60 14.64
CA THR A 42 -16.66 5.32 14.20
C THR A 42 -17.57 6.51 14.54
N ASP A 43 -18.65 6.64 13.78
CA ASP A 43 -19.74 7.57 14.07
C ASP A 43 -20.72 7.02 15.15
N THR A 44 -21.78 7.75 15.42
CA THR A 44 -22.81 7.37 16.40
C THR A 44 -23.60 6.11 16.00
N SER A 45 -23.57 5.71 14.74
CA SER A 45 -24.18 4.47 14.21
C SER A 45 -23.25 3.25 14.29
N GLY A 46 -22.00 3.44 14.72
CA GLY A 46 -20.96 2.40 14.72
C GLY A 46 -20.28 2.19 13.36
N THR A 47 -20.62 3.00 12.36
CA THR A 47 -19.99 2.98 11.04
C THR A 47 -18.66 3.72 11.07
N LEU A 48 -17.68 3.30 10.23
CA LEU A 48 -16.38 3.97 10.12
C LEU A 48 -16.57 5.47 9.77
N SER A 49 -15.79 6.34 10.42
CA SER A 49 -15.80 7.77 10.14
C SER A 49 -14.89 8.10 8.98
N ILE A 50 -15.45 8.71 7.90
CA ILE A 50 -14.65 9.16 6.75
C ILE A 50 -13.60 10.19 7.15
N SER A 51 -13.94 11.11 8.06
CA SER A 51 -13.00 12.13 8.55
C SER A 51 -11.83 11.50 9.28
N TYR A 52 -12.10 10.47 10.11
CA TYR A 52 -11.05 9.72 10.79
C TYR A 52 -10.12 9.02 9.79
N ILE A 53 -10.70 8.25 8.84
CA ILE A 53 -9.92 7.53 7.82
C ILE A 53 -9.08 8.51 6.99
N PHE A 54 -9.66 9.62 6.56
CA PHE A 54 -8.95 10.63 5.78
C PHE A 54 -7.79 11.26 6.57
N LEU A 55 -8.04 11.72 7.81
CA LEU A 55 -7.01 12.32 8.67
C LEU A 55 -5.89 11.32 8.97
N LEU A 56 -6.24 10.08 9.34
CA LEU A 56 -5.27 9.03 9.61
C LEU A 56 -4.39 8.77 8.37
N SER A 57 -5.02 8.57 7.21
CA SER A 57 -4.32 8.24 5.96
C SER A 57 -3.37 9.36 5.51
N ILE A 58 -3.82 10.61 5.56
CA ILE A 58 -3.02 11.74 5.10
C ILE A 58 -1.89 12.05 6.09
N SER A 59 -2.18 12.05 7.40
CA SER A 59 -1.16 12.32 8.42
C SER A 59 -0.07 11.24 8.43
N ASP A 60 -0.45 9.97 8.35
CA ASP A 60 0.49 8.85 8.22
C ASP A 60 1.32 8.95 6.94
N THR A 61 0.70 9.31 5.82
CA THR A 61 1.41 9.52 4.54
C THR A 61 2.49 10.58 4.68
N ILE A 62 2.15 11.75 5.26
CA ILE A 62 3.09 12.86 5.43
C ILE A 62 4.28 12.42 6.28
N LEU A 63 4.03 11.82 7.44
CA LEU A 63 5.09 11.37 8.33
C LEU A 63 5.95 10.28 7.68
N LEU A 64 5.33 9.28 7.07
CA LEU A 64 6.05 8.15 6.48
C LEU A 64 6.92 8.60 5.31
N LEU A 65 6.42 9.45 4.41
CA LEU A 65 7.22 10.01 3.33
C LEU A 65 8.36 10.89 3.87
N PHE A 66 8.10 11.71 4.91
CA PHE A 66 9.14 12.47 5.57
C PHE A 66 10.26 11.55 6.09
N LEU A 67 9.92 10.46 6.78
CA LEU A 67 10.89 9.49 7.30
C LEU A 67 11.68 8.80 6.18
N ILE A 68 11.02 8.37 5.10
CA ILE A 68 11.67 7.76 3.95
C ILE A 68 12.71 8.72 3.35
N PHE A 69 12.31 9.97 3.04
CA PHE A 69 13.22 10.96 2.47
C PHE A 69 14.33 11.35 3.46
N TYR A 70 14.04 11.42 4.75
CA TYR A 70 15.02 11.65 5.79
C TYR A 70 16.09 10.55 5.81
N PHE A 71 15.70 9.27 5.82
CA PHE A 71 16.66 8.16 5.83
C PHE A 71 17.47 8.06 4.52
N LEU A 72 16.85 8.33 3.36
CA LEU A 72 17.57 8.41 2.10
C LEU A 72 18.65 9.51 2.15
N ARG A 73 18.29 10.69 2.67
CA ARG A 73 19.22 11.81 2.81
C ARG A 73 20.38 11.50 3.77
N GLN A 74 20.09 10.86 4.91
CA GLN A 74 21.11 10.46 5.88
C GLN A 74 22.16 9.51 5.28
N ARG A 75 21.74 8.67 4.33
CA ARG A 75 22.61 7.74 3.62
C ARG A 75 23.18 8.31 2.31
N GLN A 76 22.93 9.59 2.02
CA GLN A 76 23.34 10.28 0.79
C GLN A 76 22.86 9.55 -0.48
N GLU A 77 21.72 8.88 -0.40
CA GLU A 77 21.08 8.18 -1.51
C GLU A 77 20.20 9.14 -2.32
N ASN A 78 20.22 9.00 -3.65
CA ASN A 78 19.46 9.87 -4.54
C ASN A 78 18.00 9.38 -4.72
N PRO A 79 16.98 10.06 -4.19
CA PRO A 79 15.59 9.63 -4.31
C PRO A 79 15.11 9.55 -5.78
N VAL A 80 15.62 10.42 -6.64
CA VAL A 80 15.25 10.43 -8.08
C VAL A 80 15.68 9.13 -8.75
N GLU A 81 16.89 8.65 -8.47
CA GLU A 81 17.39 7.40 -9.04
C GLU A 81 16.63 6.18 -8.49
N ILE A 82 16.27 6.23 -7.20
CA ILE A 82 15.56 5.12 -6.54
C ILE A 82 14.11 5.04 -7.03
N PHE A 83 13.40 6.17 -7.08
CA PHE A 83 11.97 6.17 -7.37
C PHE A 83 11.65 6.33 -8.84
N LEU A 84 12.37 7.18 -9.58
CA LEU A 84 12.06 7.43 -10.99
C LEU A 84 12.94 6.59 -11.94
N GLY A 85 14.15 6.23 -11.48
CA GLY A 85 15.11 5.49 -12.32
C GLY A 85 15.55 6.29 -13.55
N ARG A 86 15.89 5.57 -14.61
CA ARG A 86 16.39 6.18 -15.88
C ARG A 86 15.40 6.05 -17.03
N ARG A 87 14.18 5.58 -16.76
CA ARG A 87 13.18 5.35 -17.82
C ARG A 87 12.42 6.63 -18.13
N GLN A 88 11.91 6.71 -19.36
CA GLN A 88 11.09 7.85 -19.78
C GLN A 88 9.74 7.83 -19.08
N PHE A 89 9.36 8.94 -18.45
CA PHE A 89 8.10 9.10 -17.71
C PHE A 89 6.89 8.66 -18.54
N ARG A 90 6.76 9.13 -19.78
CA ARG A 90 5.62 8.80 -20.64
C ARG A 90 5.49 7.29 -20.88
N GLY A 91 6.61 6.61 -21.09
CA GLY A 91 6.62 5.15 -21.29
C GLY A 91 6.17 4.39 -20.05
N GLU A 92 6.64 4.81 -18.85
CA GLU A 92 6.23 4.22 -17.59
C GLU A 92 4.76 4.50 -17.26
N PHE A 93 4.29 5.72 -17.55
CA PHE A 93 2.89 6.09 -17.35
C PHE A 93 1.95 5.24 -18.22
N LEU A 94 2.23 5.13 -19.52
CA LEU A 94 1.42 4.30 -20.43
C LEU A 94 1.47 2.82 -20.05
N PHE A 95 2.63 2.33 -19.68
CA PHE A 95 2.77 0.95 -19.20
C PHE A 95 1.95 0.70 -17.93
N GLY A 96 1.94 1.65 -16.98
CA GLY A 96 1.10 1.58 -15.79
C GLY A 96 -0.39 1.50 -16.12
N LEU A 97 -0.87 2.32 -17.06
CA LEU A 97 -2.26 2.24 -17.54
C LEU A 97 -2.58 0.89 -18.18
N MET A 98 -1.67 0.34 -18.99
CA MET A 98 -1.85 -0.97 -19.63
C MET A 98 -1.85 -2.13 -18.62
N LEU A 99 -1.20 -1.97 -17.48
CA LEU A 99 -1.22 -2.97 -16.40
C LEU A 99 -2.58 -3.02 -15.67
N THR A 100 -3.32 -1.92 -15.62
CA THR A 100 -4.57 -1.83 -14.84
C THR A 100 -5.57 -2.93 -15.21
N PRO A 101 -5.95 -3.17 -16.48
CA PRO A 101 -6.87 -4.25 -16.82
C PRO A 101 -6.33 -5.65 -16.49
N LEU A 102 -5.02 -5.85 -16.59
CA LEU A 102 -4.39 -7.11 -16.17
C LEU A 102 -4.53 -7.33 -14.65
N ILE A 103 -4.28 -6.29 -13.86
CA ILE A 103 -4.42 -6.34 -12.40
C ILE A 103 -5.87 -6.60 -12.00
N LEU A 104 -6.82 -5.93 -12.61
CA LEU A 104 -8.25 -6.19 -12.41
C LEU A 104 -8.61 -7.65 -12.76
N GLY A 105 -8.12 -8.17 -13.88
CA GLY A 105 -8.33 -9.56 -14.27
C GLY A 105 -7.74 -10.55 -13.26
N ILE A 106 -6.53 -10.30 -12.75
CA ILE A 106 -5.90 -11.11 -11.69
C ILE A 106 -6.73 -11.05 -10.41
N THR A 107 -7.17 -9.86 -9.99
CA THR A 107 -8.01 -9.67 -8.79
C THR A 107 -9.31 -10.46 -8.90
N LEU A 108 -10.07 -10.28 -9.98
CA LEU A 108 -11.34 -10.96 -10.21
C LEU A 108 -11.17 -12.48 -10.28
N THR A 109 -10.17 -12.96 -11.02
CA THR A 109 -9.89 -14.40 -11.14
C THR A 109 -9.49 -15.00 -9.78
N SER A 110 -8.62 -14.30 -9.03
CA SER A 110 -8.20 -14.75 -7.71
C SER A 110 -9.36 -14.77 -6.72
N ALA A 111 -10.20 -13.73 -6.71
CA ALA A 111 -11.39 -13.66 -5.87
C ALA A 111 -12.35 -14.82 -6.19
N THR A 112 -12.70 -15.02 -7.48
CA THR A 112 -13.57 -16.12 -7.91
C THR A 112 -13.01 -17.49 -7.52
N LEU A 113 -11.71 -17.71 -7.72
CA LEU A 113 -11.05 -18.96 -7.38
C LEU A 113 -11.05 -19.22 -5.86
N LEU A 114 -10.72 -18.20 -5.06
CA LEU A 114 -10.72 -18.30 -3.61
C LEU A 114 -12.12 -18.57 -3.06
N HIS A 115 -13.13 -17.87 -3.57
CA HIS A 115 -14.52 -18.07 -3.13
C HIS A 115 -15.04 -19.47 -3.50
N HIS A 116 -14.60 -20.04 -4.63
CA HIS A 116 -14.99 -21.37 -5.03
C HIS A 116 -14.27 -22.48 -4.24
N LEU A 117 -12.95 -22.33 -4.04
CA LEU A 117 -12.13 -23.37 -3.39
C LEU A 117 -12.12 -23.27 -1.87
N TRP A 118 -12.18 -22.07 -1.31
CA TRP A 118 -12.11 -21.80 0.13
C TRP A 118 -13.11 -20.70 0.54
N PRO A 119 -14.43 -20.96 0.47
CA PRO A 119 -15.46 -19.95 0.78
C PRO A 119 -15.35 -19.39 2.21
N THR A 120 -14.74 -20.13 3.13
CA THR A 120 -14.50 -19.68 4.52
C THR A 120 -13.51 -18.52 4.64
N LEU A 121 -12.70 -18.26 3.61
CA LEU A 121 -11.80 -17.10 3.59
C LEU A 121 -12.55 -15.78 3.40
N ARG A 122 -13.75 -15.80 2.81
CA ARG A 122 -14.66 -14.65 2.74
C ARG A 122 -15.38 -14.47 4.08
N ASN A 123 -14.62 -14.16 5.11
CA ASN A 123 -15.12 -13.97 6.47
C ASN A 123 -15.70 -12.55 6.72
N VAL A 124 -15.54 -11.65 5.77
CA VAL A 124 -16.12 -10.30 5.73
C VAL A 124 -17.02 -10.20 4.50
N PRO A 125 -18.35 -10.23 4.66
CA PRO A 125 -19.28 -10.26 3.52
C PRO A 125 -19.19 -9.04 2.61
N GLU A 126 -19.02 -7.86 3.21
CA GLU A 126 -18.92 -6.59 2.52
C GLU A 126 -17.69 -5.81 3.00
N ASN A 127 -16.96 -5.21 2.08
CA ASN A 127 -15.80 -4.40 2.41
C ASN A 127 -16.23 -3.22 3.31
N PRO A 128 -15.70 -3.08 4.54
CA PRO A 128 -16.13 -2.05 5.50
C PRO A 128 -15.95 -0.62 4.98
N PHE A 129 -15.07 -0.41 4.00
CA PHE A 129 -14.87 0.91 3.41
C PHE A 129 -15.98 1.33 2.44
N THR A 130 -16.81 0.40 1.94
CA THR A 130 -17.94 0.75 1.08
C THR A 130 -18.98 1.56 1.83
N ALA A 131 -19.15 1.33 3.13
CA ALA A 131 -20.03 2.11 3.99
C ALA A 131 -19.65 3.61 4.10
N LEU A 132 -18.42 3.96 3.72
CA LEU A 132 -17.97 5.36 3.68
C LEU A 132 -18.49 6.14 2.44
N LEU A 133 -18.89 5.45 1.37
CA LEU A 133 -19.18 6.06 0.07
C LEU A 133 -20.64 6.56 -0.05
N THR A 134 -21.13 7.28 0.97
CA THR A 134 -22.54 7.66 1.13
C THR A 134 -22.90 9.01 0.51
N SER A 135 -21.92 9.85 0.19
CA SER A 135 -22.13 11.17 -0.40
C SER A 135 -21.02 11.54 -1.37
N PRO A 136 -21.24 12.49 -2.31
CA PRO A 136 -20.17 12.94 -3.21
C PRO A 136 -18.93 13.45 -2.48
N MET A 137 -19.08 14.11 -1.35
CA MET A 137 -17.95 14.58 -0.52
C MET A 137 -17.19 13.42 0.08
N ASN A 138 -17.87 12.41 0.62
CA ASN A 138 -17.25 11.23 1.19
C ASN A 138 -16.49 10.42 0.11
N VAL A 139 -17.08 10.27 -1.07
CA VAL A 139 -16.43 9.65 -2.23
C VAL A 139 -15.16 10.41 -2.60
N ALA A 140 -15.20 11.74 -2.66
CA ALA A 140 -14.04 12.57 -2.98
C ALA A 140 -12.92 12.42 -1.94
N LEU A 141 -13.26 12.45 -0.63
CA LEU A 141 -12.29 12.26 0.45
C LEU A 141 -11.68 10.86 0.43
N PHE A 142 -12.51 9.82 0.28
CA PHE A 142 -12.03 8.44 0.21
C PHE A 142 -11.15 8.20 -1.01
N THR A 143 -11.57 8.66 -2.19
CA THR A 143 -10.77 8.56 -3.42
C THR A 143 -9.43 9.27 -3.27
N THR A 144 -9.42 10.47 -2.68
CA THR A 144 -8.19 11.21 -2.42
C THR A 144 -7.25 10.43 -1.49
N ALA A 145 -7.77 9.86 -0.41
CA ALA A 145 -7.00 9.00 0.49
C ALA A 145 -6.48 7.74 -0.24
N ALA A 146 -7.32 7.08 -1.03
CA ALA A 146 -6.94 5.89 -1.79
C ALA A 146 -5.86 6.17 -2.85
N VAL A 147 -5.89 7.34 -3.49
CA VAL A 147 -4.85 7.77 -4.45
C VAL A 147 -3.55 8.09 -3.74
N ILE A 148 -3.61 8.92 -2.70
CA ILE A 148 -2.41 9.44 -2.02
C ILE A 148 -1.77 8.38 -1.13
N ALA A 149 -2.54 7.76 -0.24
CA ALA A 149 -2.03 6.76 0.68
C ALA A 149 -1.90 5.38 0.01
N GLY A 150 -2.93 4.90 -0.69
CA GLY A 150 -2.90 3.61 -1.38
C GLY A 150 -2.00 3.61 -2.61
N GLY A 151 -2.23 4.54 -3.55
CA GLY A 151 -1.49 4.53 -4.82
C GLY A 151 -0.05 5.05 -4.71
N ILE A 152 0.16 6.23 -4.12
CA ILE A 152 1.46 6.91 -4.16
C ILE A 152 2.35 6.47 -3.01
N ARG A 153 1.88 6.63 -1.77
CA ARG A 153 2.69 6.35 -0.57
C ARG A 153 3.15 4.88 -0.52
N GLU A 154 2.25 3.94 -0.78
CA GLU A 154 2.58 2.52 -0.69
C GLU A 154 3.62 2.06 -1.72
N GLU A 155 3.61 2.63 -2.92
CA GLU A 155 4.63 2.32 -3.93
C GLU A 155 6.00 2.91 -3.59
N LEU A 156 6.06 4.13 -3.05
CA LEU A 156 7.30 4.73 -2.55
C LEU A 156 7.84 3.95 -1.34
N GLN A 157 6.97 3.57 -0.42
CA GLN A 157 7.28 2.74 0.74
C GLN A 157 7.82 1.37 0.32
N ARG A 158 7.15 0.69 -0.62
CA ARG A 158 7.59 -0.60 -1.17
C ARG A 158 8.97 -0.49 -1.78
N ALA A 159 9.21 0.51 -2.61
CA ALA A 159 10.50 0.74 -3.24
C ALA A 159 11.62 0.95 -2.20
N PHE A 160 11.35 1.75 -1.16
CA PHE A 160 12.29 2.00 -0.07
C PHE A 160 12.61 0.73 0.73
N ILE A 161 11.59 -0.04 1.11
CA ILE A 161 11.78 -1.29 1.87
C ILE A 161 12.57 -2.32 1.05
N LEU A 162 12.21 -2.50 -0.23
CA LEU A 162 12.94 -3.41 -1.12
C LEU A 162 14.40 -2.99 -1.30
N LEU A 163 14.68 -1.68 -1.35
CA LEU A 163 16.06 -1.16 -1.36
C LEU A 163 16.84 -1.55 -0.10
N ARG A 164 16.25 -1.42 1.10
CA ARG A 164 16.89 -1.79 2.37
C ARG A 164 17.19 -3.28 2.45
N PHE A 165 16.26 -4.10 1.97
CA PHE A 165 16.49 -5.54 1.87
C PHE A 165 17.61 -5.86 0.88
N ASP A 166 17.62 -5.23 -0.30
CA ASP A 166 18.64 -5.44 -1.33
C ASP A 166 20.05 -5.12 -0.81
N GLN A 167 20.18 -4.02 -0.06
CA GLN A 167 21.46 -3.54 0.44
C GLN A 167 21.98 -4.32 1.68
N HIS A 168 21.08 -4.70 2.61
CA HIS A 168 21.51 -5.09 3.97
C HIS A 168 20.79 -6.31 4.57
N LEU A 169 19.60 -6.70 4.08
CA LEU A 169 18.70 -7.61 4.78
C LEU A 169 18.39 -8.90 3.98
N GLY A 170 19.35 -9.41 3.24
CA GLY A 170 19.23 -10.71 2.57
C GLY A 170 18.75 -10.66 1.12
N GLY A 171 18.65 -9.45 0.54
CA GLY A 171 18.34 -9.23 -0.87
C GLY A 171 16.88 -8.87 -1.15
N ALA A 172 16.66 -8.21 -2.30
CA ALA A 172 15.35 -7.67 -2.69
C ALA A 172 14.26 -8.75 -2.80
N LYS A 173 14.61 -10.01 -3.17
CA LYS A 173 13.63 -11.10 -3.26
C LYS A 173 13.07 -11.48 -1.88
N VAL A 174 13.92 -11.51 -0.85
CA VAL A 174 13.49 -11.75 0.53
C VAL A 174 12.56 -10.62 0.99
N GLY A 175 12.97 -9.37 0.73
CA GLY A 175 12.15 -8.20 1.00
C GLY A 175 10.80 -8.23 0.28
N LEU A 176 10.76 -8.66 -0.98
CA LEU A 176 9.54 -8.80 -1.75
C LEU A 176 8.54 -9.75 -1.09
N VAL A 177 8.99 -10.93 -0.69
CA VAL A 177 8.12 -11.92 -0.03
C VAL A 177 7.62 -11.38 1.32
N ILE A 178 8.52 -10.91 2.18
CA ILE A 178 8.17 -10.42 3.53
C ILE A 178 7.21 -9.23 3.42
N PHE A 179 7.56 -8.23 2.59
CA PHE A 179 6.74 -7.03 2.46
C PHE A 179 5.35 -7.35 1.88
N SER A 180 5.26 -8.24 0.88
CA SER A 180 3.98 -8.62 0.28
C SER A 180 3.05 -9.31 1.27
N LEU A 181 3.60 -10.20 2.13
CA LEU A 181 2.82 -10.85 3.19
C LEU A 181 2.34 -9.84 4.24
N VAL A 182 3.22 -8.95 4.70
CA VAL A 182 2.87 -7.89 5.67
C VAL A 182 1.84 -6.92 5.07
N PHE A 183 2.01 -6.57 3.79
CA PHE A 183 1.09 -5.71 3.04
C PHE A 183 -0.31 -6.33 2.94
N GLY A 184 -0.41 -7.62 2.61
CA GLY A 184 -1.67 -8.35 2.60
C GLY A 184 -2.32 -8.41 3.99
N LEU A 185 -1.54 -8.70 5.04
CA LEU A 185 -2.04 -8.71 6.43
C LEU A 185 -2.62 -7.35 6.86
N GLY A 186 -2.08 -6.23 6.35
CA GLY A 186 -2.64 -4.90 6.56
C GLY A 186 -4.08 -4.74 6.02
N HIS A 187 -4.50 -5.60 5.10
CA HIS A 187 -5.84 -5.61 4.50
C HIS A 187 -6.79 -6.66 5.11
N ALA A 188 -6.36 -7.38 6.17
CA ALA A 188 -7.15 -8.45 6.79
C ALA A 188 -8.51 -7.98 7.36
N LEU A 189 -8.67 -6.69 7.66
CA LEU A 189 -9.97 -6.10 8.05
C LEU A 189 -11.01 -6.15 6.92
N GLN A 190 -10.56 -6.29 5.66
CA GLN A 190 -11.44 -6.42 4.48
C GLN A 190 -11.80 -7.89 4.19
N GLY A 191 -11.20 -8.84 4.89
CA GLY A 191 -11.37 -10.27 4.74
C GLY A 191 -10.05 -10.99 4.47
N TRP A 192 -10.00 -12.29 4.76
CA TRP A 192 -8.79 -13.09 4.49
C TRP A 192 -8.56 -13.31 3.00
N ASP A 193 -9.62 -13.42 2.22
CA ASP A 193 -9.56 -13.42 0.74
C ASP A 193 -8.95 -12.13 0.19
N ALA A 194 -9.41 -10.97 0.68
CA ALA A 194 -8.82 -9.67 0.33
C ALA A 194 -7.36 -9.58 0.75
N ALA A 195 -6.99 -10.05 1.93
CA ALA A 195 -5.60 -10.08 2.41
C ALA A 195 -4.69 -10.91 1.48
N ILE A 196 -5.13 -12.09 1.05
CA ILE A 196 -4.39 -12.96 0.14
C ILE A 196 -4.24 -12.30 -1.23
N ILE A 197 -5.33 -11.77 -1.79
CA ILE A 197 -5.31 -11.07 -3.08
C ILE A 197 -4.36 -9.87 -3.03
N THR A 198 -4.45 -9.07 -1.96
CA THR A 198 -3.58 -7.89 -1.78
C THR A 198 -2.11 -8.28 -1.60
N ALA A 199 -1.82 -9.42 -0.94
CA ALA A 199 -0.45 -9.95 -0.89
C ALA A 199 0.08 -10.31 -2.29
N LEU A 200 -0.74 -10.95 -3.12
CA LEU A 200 -0.39 -11.28 -4.51
C LEU A 200 -0.15 -10.02 -5.35
N LEU A 201 -1.02 -9.02 -5.24
CA LEU A 201 -0.85 -7.73 -5.91
C LEU A 201 0.40 -7.00 -5.41
N GLY A 202 0.67 -7.05 -4.11
CA GLY A 202 1.90 -6.52 -3.51
C GLY A 202 3.16 -7.15 -4.11
N ALA A 203 3.16 -8.47 -4.30
CA ALA A 203 4.24 -9.20 -4.96
C ALA A 203 4.37 -8.82 -6.45
N LEU A 204 3.25 -8.63 -7.14
CA LEU A 204 3.23 -8.21 -8.54
C LEU A 204 3.83 -6.82 -8.72
N TRP A 205 3.30 -5.79 -8.01
CA TRP A 205 3.83 -4.42 -8.09
C TRP A 205 5.29 -4.34 -7.64
N GLY A 206 5.66 -5.06 -6.58
CA GLY A 206 7.06 -5.12 -6.15
C GLY A 206 7.98 -5.76 -7.19
N SER A 207 7.53 -6.82 -7.88
CA SER A 207 8.27 -7.45 -8.99
C SER A 207 8.43 -6.50 -10.16
N ILE A 208 7.38 -5.76 -10.52
CA ILE A 208 7.43 -4.74 -11.57
C ILE A 208 8.43 -3.65 -11.21
N TYR A 209 8.41 -3.14 -9.97
CA TYR A 209 9.41 -2.17 -9.51
C TYR A 209 10.83 -2.72 -9.61
N LEU A 210 11.09 -3.94 -9.15
CA LEU A 210 12.43 -4.54 -9.21
C LEU A 210 12.94 -4.71 -10.64
N LEU A 211 12.06 -5.02 -11.60
CA LEU A 211 12.40 -5.18 -13.01
C LEU A 211 12.59 -3.83 -13.72
N ARG A 212 11.80 -2.82 -13.36
CA ARG A 212 11.79 -1.54 -14.06
C ARG A 212 12.63 -0.47 -13.36
N ARG A 213 12.88 -0.61 -12.06
CA ARG A 213 13.59 0.37 -11.22
C ARG A 213 12.94 1.76 -11.30
N SER A 214 11.61 1.81 -11.40
CA SER A 214 10.79 3.01 -11.41
C SER A 214 9.45 2.74 -10.76
N VAL A 215 8.99 3.63 -9.87
CA VAL A 215 7.68 3.53 -9.22
C VAL A 215 6.55 4.12 -10.08
N ILE A 216 6.85 4.78 -11.20
CA ILE A 216 5.83 5.48 -11.98
C ILE A 216 4.76 4.52 -12.48
N SER A 217 5.16 3.40 -13.08
CA SER A 217 4.21 2.42 -13.60
C SER A 217 3.40 1.72 -12.50
N THR A 218 4.01 1.48 -11.34
CA THR A 218 3.31 0.86 -10.21
C THR A 218 2.36 1.87 -9.56
N ILE A 219 2.75 3.12 -9.36
CA ILE A 219 1.87 4.20 -8.88
C ILE A 219 0.66 4.36 -9.81
N VAL A 220 0.90 4.47 -11.12
CA VAL A 220 -0.18 4.67 -12.10
C VAL A 220 -1.14 3.49 -12.09
N SER A 221 -0.64 2.25 -12.15
CA SER A 221 -1.50 1.07 -12.16
C SER A 221 -2.25 0.87 -10.84
N HIS A 222 -1.60 1.09 -9.69
CA HIS A 222 -2.22 0.95 -8.38
C HIS A 222 -3.30 2.03 -8.16
N THR A 223 -2.97 3.28 -8.45
CA THR A 223 -3.95 4.38 -8.38
C THR A 223 -5.15 4.14 -9.30
N SER A 224 -4.89 3.75 -10.55
CA SER A 224 -5.97 3.45 -11.51
C SER A 224 -6.83 2.27 -11.06
N PHE A 225 -6.22 1.23 -10.49
CA PHE A 225 -6.91 0.09 -9.91
C PHE A 225 -7.86 0.54 -8.79
N ASN A 226 -7.37 1.32 -7.81
CA ASN A 226 -8.19 1.83 -6.71
C ASN A 226 -9.36 2.70 -7.21
N ILE A 227 -9.12 3.57 -8.19
CA ILE A 227 -10.17 4.41 -8.78
C ILE A 227 -11.24 3.53 -9.48
N VAL A 228 -10.80 2.53 -10.26
CA VAL A 228 -11.74 1.64 -10.97
C VAL A 228 -12.57 0.83 -9.97
N GLU A 229 -11.99 0.31 -8.89
CA GLU A 229 -12.73 -0.40 -7.84
C GLU A 229 -13.81 0.48 -7.21
N ILE A 230 -13.48 1.73 -6.87
CA ILE A 230 -14.46 2.70 -6.34
C ILE A 230 -15.58 2.95 -7.35
N LEU A 231 -15.25 3.14 -8.64
CA LEU A 231 -16.24 3.37 -9.70
C LEU A 231 -17.13 2.15 -9.91
N LEU A 232 -16.59 0.93 -9.92
CA LEU A 232 -17.37 -0.30 -10.04
C LEU A 232 -18.36 -0.46 -8.88
N PHE A 233 -17.94 -0.12 -7.67
CA PHE A 233 -18.84 -0.10 -6.51
C PHE A 233 -19.97 0.92 -6.70
N LEU A 234 -19.66 2.16 -7.07
CA LEU A 234 -20.67 3.24 -7.25
C LEU A 234 -21.65 2.97 -8.38
N THR A 235 -21.26 2.22 -9.40
CA THR A 235 -22.13 1.83 -10.52
C THR A 235 -22.96 0.57 -10.24
N GLY A 236 -22.78 -0.08 -9.10
CA GLY A 236 -23.50 -1.29 -8.71
C GLY A 236 -23.05 -2.56 -9.43
N VAL A 237 -22.02 -2.48 -10.28
CA VAL A 237 -21.51 -3.65 -11.03
C VAL A 237 -20.89 -4.69 -10.08
N SER A 238 -20.31 -4.26 -8.97
CA SER A 238 -19.72 -5.16 -7.97
C SER A 238 -20.78 -5.94 -7.17
N ASN A 239 -22.02 -5.44 -7.09
CA ASN A 239 -23.11 -6.08 -6.32
C ASN A 239 -23.86 -7.15 -7.13
N SER A 240 -23.65 -7.24 -8.44
CA SER A 240 -24.35 -8.19 -9.33
C SER A 240 -23.60 -9.51 -9.52
N SER A 241 -22.41 -9.66 -8.96
CA SER A 241 -21.52 -10.84 -9.10
C SER A 241 -21.31 -11.61 -7.78
N SER A 242 -22.08 -11.31 -6.76
CA SER A 242 -22.03 -11.95 -5.43
C SER A 242 -23.09 -13.03 -5.24
#